data_f99b9fb3ad8bd7cb5aae2c3f77960e16
#
_entry.id   f99b9fb3ad8bd7cb5aae2c3f77960e16
#
_cell.length_a   1.000
_cell.length_b   1.000
_cell.length_c   1.000
_cell.angle_alpha   90.00
_cell.angle_beta   90.00
_cell.angle_gamma   90.00
#
_symmetry.space_group_name_H-M   'P 1'
#
loop_
_entity.id
_entity.type
_entity.pdbx_description
1 polymer ?
#
loop_
_entity_poly.entity_id
_entity_poly.type
_entity_poly.pdbx_seq_one_letter_code
_entity_poly.pdbx_strand_id
1 'polypeptide(L)'
;HPVQDTNNEYIKKLIRKLEPNILILQTGSIKEIISSCDAMINLHVELMPSTVLLEGLILKKPIMNIVMTNEILEFQYVKDNAVLSVTDNSDLENSINELLYNETTSKKLIQNGKLHIKNFLANPSNASKSLADVINSI
;
A
#
# COMPACT_ATOMS: atom_id res chain seq x y z
N HIS A 1 0.20 13.15 -4.57
CA HIS A 1 -1.14 13.69 -4.27
C HIS A 1 -1.39 14.92 -5.14
N PRO A 2 -2.55 15.08 -5.76
CA PRO A 2 -2.80 16.18 -6.73
C PRO A 2 -2.67 17.60 -6.17
N VAL A 3 -2.53 17.77 -4.86
CA VAL A 3 -2.60 19.07 -4.17
C VAL A 3 -1.23 19.68 -3.86
N GLN A 4 -0.09 19.05 -4.24
CA GLN A 4 1.25 19.51 -3.85
C GLN A 4 2.11 19.87 -5.07
N ASP A 5 1.76 20.93 -5.80
CA ASP A 5 2.49 21.30 -7.01
C ASP A 5 3.91 21.85 -6.81
N THR A 6 4.20 22.49 -5.68
CA THR A 6 5.48 23.21 -5.52
C THR A 6 6.65 22.35 -5.05
N ASN A 7 6.42 21.25 -4.32
CA ASN A 7 7.48 20.35 -3.85
C ASN A 7 7.84 19.23 -4.84
N ASN A 8 6.99 18.95 -5.80
CA ASN A 8 7.15 17.83 -6.71
C ASN A 8 8.38 17.95 -7.63
N GLU A 9 8.71 19.14 -8.10
CA GLU A 9 9.86 19.34 -8.98
C GLU A 9 11.21 19.14 -8.27
N TYR A 10 11.31 19.55 -7.01
CA TYR A 10 12.50 19.29 -6.21
C TYR A 10 12.69 17.79 -5.97
N ILE A 11 11.63 17.10 -5.56
CA ILE A 11 11.65 15.64 -5.32
C ILE A 11 11.99 14.89 -6.60
N LYS A 12 11.39 15.25 -7.74
CA LYS A 12 11.71 14.65 -9.05
C LYS A 12 13.18 14.83 -9.43
N LYS A 13 13.73 16.03 -9.23
CA LYS A 13 15.15 16.32 -9.50
C LYS A 13 16.05 15.46 -8.59
N LEU A 14 15.70 15.32 -7.32
CA LEU A 14 16.45 14.51 -6.37
C LEU A 14 16.42 13.03 -6.77
N ILE A 15 15.25 12.48 -7.06
CA ILE A 15 15.09 11.08 -7.50
C ILE A 15 15.91 10.83 -8.77
N ARG A 16 15.79 11.67 -9.80
CA ARG A 16 16.53 11.52 -11.05
C ARG A 16 18.05 11.62 -10.87
N LYS A 17 18.50 12.38 -9.86
CA LYS A 17 19.93 12.46 -9.52
C LYS A 17 20.43 11.16 -8.88
N LEU A 18 19.62 10.50 -8.06
CA LEU A 18 19.97 9.27 -7.35
C LEU A 18 19.82 8.05 -8.27
N GLU A 19 18.76 7.97 -9.04
CA GLU A 19 18.48 6.86 -9.95
C GLU A 19 17.75 7.37 -11.21
N PRO A 20 18.50 7.61 -12.31
CA PRO A 20 17.95 8.19 -13.54
C PRO A 20 16.87 7.35 -14.22
N ASN A 21 16.88 6.02 -13.98
CA ASN A 21 15.96 5.08 -14.62
C ASN A 21 14.60 4.94 -13.90
N ILE A 22 14.44 5.57 -12.73
CA ILE A 22 13.15 5.55 -12.03
C ILE A 22 12.08 6.27 -12.85
N LEU A 23 11.00 5.55 -13.14
CA LEU A 23 9.81 6.12 -13.77
C LEU A 23 8.97 6.84 -12.72
N ILE A 24 8.79 8.15 -12.89
CA ILE A 24 7.96 8.99 -12.00
C ILE A 24 6.62 9.23 -12.69
N LEU A 25 5.56 8.65 -12.15
CA LEU A 25 4.18 8.80 -12.62
C LEU A 25 3.39 9.68 -11.66
N GLN A 26 2.73 10.71 -12.18
CA GLN A 26 1.86 11.62 -11.40
C GLN A 26 0.40 11.51 -11.80
N THR A 27 0.14 10.91 -12.95
CA THR A 27 -1.19 10.71 -13.51
C THR A 27 -1.32 9.29 -14.00
N GLY A 28 -2.54 8.81 -14.13
CA GLY A 28 -2.84 7.46 -14.60
C GLY A 28 -3.75 6.70 -13.63
N SER A 29 -4.12 5.51 -14.02
CA SER A 29 -4.92 4.61 -13.19
C SER A 29 -4.04 3.95 -12.13
N ILE A 30 -4.27 4.25 -10.85
CA ILE A 30 -3.56 3.61 -9.73
C ILE A 30 -3.68 2.10 -9.82
N LYS A 31 -4.86 1.58 -10.18
CA LYS A 31 -5.11 0.15 -10.36
C LYS A 31 -4.19 -0.47 -11.42
N GLU A 32 -4.02 0.19 -12.57
CA GLU A 32 -3.15 -0.31 -13.65
C GLU A 32 -1.68 -0.27 -13.23
N ILE A 33 -1.25 0.82 -12.57
CA ILE A 33 0.11 0.96 -12.06
C ILE A 33 0.43 -0.15 -11.05
N ILE A 34 -0.41 -0.32 -10.02
CA ILE A 34 -0.19 -1.35 -9.01
C ILE A 34 -0.25 -2.75 -9.64
N SER A 35 -1.17 -2.98 -10.59
CA SER A 35 -1.29 -4.30 -11.24
C SER A 35 -0.04 -4.69 -12.02
N SER A 36 0.69 -3.73 -12.59
CA SER A 36 1.91 -3.96 -13.36
C SER A 36 3.18 -4.18 -12.50
N CYS A 37 3.11 -3.95 -11.18
CA CYS A 37 4.24 -4.13 -10.27
C CYS A 37 4.25 -5.53 -9.66
N ASP A 38 5.44 -6.04 -9.31
CA ASP A 38 5.61 -7.31 -8.58
C ASP A 38 5.36 -7.14 -7.09
N ALA A 39 5.72 -5.98 -6.53
CA ALA A 39 5.53 -5.61 -5.13
C ALA A 39 5.22 -4.12 -5.01
N MET A 40 4.74 -3.71 -3.84
CA MET A 40 4.43 -2.32 -3.53
C MET A 40 5.17 -1.88 -2.27
N ILE A 41 5.77 -0.69 -2.33
CA ILE A 41 6.33 -0.02 -1.15
C ILE A 41 5.48 1.22 -0.88
N ASN A 42 4.87 1.28 0.30
CA ASN A 42 4.12 2.43 0.77
C ASN A 42 4.97 3.21 1.77
N LEU A 43 5.12 4.51 1.54
CA LEU A 43 5.77 5.41 2.48
C LEU A 43 4.69 6.08 3.34
N HIS A 44 4.66 5.72 4.62
CA HIS A 44 3.65 6.20 5.55
C HIS A 44 4.19 7.37 6.38
N VAL A 45 3.64 8.55 6.11
CA VAL A 45 4.07 9.81 6.76
C VAL A 45 2.97 10.45 7.61
N GLU A 46 1.75 9.93 7.53
CA GLU A 46 0.57 10.50 8.19
C GLU A 46 0.04 9.55 9.28
N LEU A 47 -0.78 10.07 10.19
CA LEU A 47 -1.43 9.26 11.25
C LEU A 47 -2.64 8.45 10.74
N MET A 48 -3.05 8.67 9.49
CA MET A 48 -4.23 8.03 8.90
C MET A 48 -3.84 6.83 8.02
N PRO A 49 -4.66 5.78 7.98
CA PRO A 49 -4.42 4.63 7.12
C PRO A 49 -4.34 5.05 5.65
N SER A 50 -3.37 4.49 4.91
CA SER A 50 -3.23 4.74 3.48
C SER A 50 -4.29 3.99 2.67
N THR A 51 -5.13 4.71 1.93
CA THR A 51 -6.12 4.10 1.03
C THR A 51 -5.47 3.37 -0.15
N VAL A 52 -4.34 3.88 -0.64
CA VAL A 52 -3.56 3.24 -1.72
C VAL A 52 -3.01 1.88 -1.28
N LEU A 53 -2.67 1.74 0.01
CA LEU A 53 -2.25 0.47 0.58
C LEU A 53 -3.39 -0.56 0.50
N LEU A 54 -4.64 -0.17 0.81
CA LEU A 54 -5.80 -1.05 0.67
C LEU A 54 -6.03 -1.50 -0.78
N GLU A 55 -5.81 -0.62 -1.75
CA GLU A 55 -5.87 -1.00 -3.17
C GLU A 55 -4.82 -2.05 -3.51
N GLY A 56 -3.60 -1.91 -3.00
CA GLY A 56 -2.54 -2.91 -3.16
C GLY A 56 -2.92 -4.28 -2.57
N LEU A 57 -3.53 -4.31 -1.37
CA LEU A 57 -4.03 -5.54 -0.76
C LEU A 57 -5.16 -6.20 -1.59
N ILE A 58 -6.11 -5.41 -2.10
CA ILE A 58 -7.18 -5.87 -3.00
C ILE A 58 -6.59 -6.49 -4.27
N LEU A 59 -5.55 -5.89 -4.83
CA LEU A 59 -4.85 -6.35 -6.02
C LEU A 59 -3.84 -7.48 -5.73
N LYS A 60 -3.82 -7.98 -4.50
CA LYS A 60 -3.02 -9.13 -4.06
C LYS A 60 -1.52 -8.91 -4.27
N LYS A 61 -1.04 -7.70 -4.00
CA LYS A 61 0.39 -7.40 -4.05
C LYS A 61 1.01 -7.64 -2.68
N PRO A 62 2.24 -8.19 -2.62
CA PRO A 62 3.02 -8.14 -1.40
C PRO A 62 3.42 -6.68 -1.14
N ILE A 63 3.22 -6.21 0.10
CA ILE A 63 3.37 -4.79 0.42
C ILE A 63 4.34 -4.62 1.58
N MET A 64 5.29 -3.69 1.43
CA MET A 64 6.07 -3.14 2.52
C MET A 64 5.53 -1.76 2.88
N ASN A 65 5.35 -1.51 4.18
CA ASN A 65 4.93 -0.23 4.72
C ASN A 65 6.08 0.37 5.53
N ILE A 66 6.70 1.43 5.01
CA ILE A 66 7.76 2.16 5.71
C ILE A 66 7.09 3.25 6.53
N VAL A 67 7.23 3.20 7.85
CA VAL A 67 6.64 4.17 8.78
C VAL A 67 7.71 5.18 9.16
N MET A 68 7.50 6.44 8.80
CA MET A 68 8.45 7.54 9.03
C MET A 68 8.11 8.38 10.26
N THR A 69 7.17 7.94 11.07
CA THR A 69 6.78 8.64 12.29
C THR A 69 7.35 7.90 13.50
N ASN A 70 7.64 8.64 14.58
CA ASN A 70 8.06 8.06 15.87
C ASN A 70 6.86 7.49 16.66
N GLU A 71 5.66 7.61 16.13
CA GLU A 71 4.46 7.07 16.78
C GLU A 71 4.25 5.62 16.36
N ILE A 72 3.92 4.78 17.32
CA ILE A 72 3.54 3.39 17.08
C ILE A 72 2.13 3.40 16.47
N LEU A 73 2.06 3.29 15.15
CA LEU A 73 0.78 3.22 14.45
C LEU A 73 0.30 1.78 14.43
N GLU A 74 -0.63 1.46 15.31
CA GLU A 74 -1.23 0.12 15.42
C GLU A 74 -2.35 -0.10 14.40
N PHE A 75 -2.08 0.11 13.13
CA PHE A 75 -3.07 -0.18 12.09
C PHE A 75 -3.42 -1.67 12.03
N GLN A 76 -4.68 -1.97 11.76
CA GLN A 76 -5.16 -3.35 11.73
C GLN A 76 -4.44 -4.21 10.69
N TYR A 77 -4.08 -3.67 9.51
CA TYR A 77 -3.31 -4.40 8.51
C TYR A 77 -1.89 -4.78 8.98
N VAL A 78 -1.32 -4.03 9.93
CA VAL A 78 -0.04 -4.37 10.57
C VAL A 78 -0.25 -5.52 11.57
N LYS A 79 -1.27 -5.42 12.43
CA LYS A 79 -1.65 -6.47 13.39
C LYS A 79 -1.98 -7.80 12.69
N ASP A 80 -2.63 -7.74 11.56
CA ASP A 80 -2.99 -8.90 10.74
C ASP A 80 -1.79 -9.46 9.95
N ASN A 81 -0.60 -8.85 10.05
CA ASN A 81 0.58 -9.18 9.23
C ASN A 81 0.28 -9.19 7.72
N ALA A 82 -0.61 -8.30 7.28
CA ALA A 82 -0.98 -8.15 5.88
C ALA A 82 0.06 -7.35 5.09
N VAL A 83 0.95 -6.64 5.79
CA VAL A 83 2.06 -5.87 5.24
C VAL A 83 3.35 -6.16 6.02
N LEU A 84 4.49 -6.01 5.37
CA LEU A 84 5.80 -5.99 6.02
C LEU A 84 6.05 -4.57 6.51
N SER A 85 5.94 -4.32 7.82
CA SER A 85 6.13 -2.97 8.39
C SER A 85 7.57 -2.75 8.81
N VAL A 86 8.15 -1.63 8.37
CA VAL A 86 9.51 -1.21 8.67
C VAL A 86 9.47 0.16 9.34
N THR A 87 10.05 0.24 10.53
CA THR A 87 10.13 1.47 11.34
C THR A 87 11.56 1.97 11.54
N ASP A 88 12.54 1.14 11.23
CA ASP A 88 13.96 1.44 11.38
C ASP A 88 14.68 1.30 10.03
N ASN A 89 15.47 2.29 9.68
CA ASN A 89 16.27 2.29 8.44
C ASN A 89 17.32 1.17 8.39
N SER A 90 17.77 0.66 9.53
CA SER A 90 18.76 -0.42 9.59
C SER A 90 18.23 -1.73 8.98
N ASP A 91 16.91 -1.94 9.00
CA ASP A 91 16.29 -3.16 8.48
C ASP A 91 15.74 -3.01 7.05
N LEU A 92 15.87 -1.83 6.45
CA LEU A 92 15.23 -1.52 5.16
C LEU A 92 15.73 -2.43 4.03
N GLU A 93 17.03 -2.59 3.89
CA GLU A 93 17.63 -3.41 2.83
C GLU A 93 17.22 -4.88 2.96
N ASN A 94 17.30 -5.43 4.17
CA ASN A 94 16.85 -6.80 4.43
C ASN A 94 15.36 -6.98 4.13
N SER A 95 14.54 -6.01 4.51
CA SER A 95 13.09 -6.03 4.29
C SER A 95 12.74 -5.94 2.80
N ILE A 96 13.48 -5.16 2.01
CA ILE A 96 13.31 -5.12 0.55
C ILE A 96 13.67 -6.47 -0.06
N ASN A 97 14.79 -7.07 0.36
CA ASN A 97 15.22 -8.38 -0.12
C ASN A 97 14.19 -9.47 0.24
N GLU A 98 13.65 -9.45 1.47
CA GLU A 98 12.57 -10.35 1.89
C GLU A 98 11.30 -10.17 1.03
N LEU A 99 10.91 -8.93 0.76
CA LEU A 99 9.73 -8.64 -0.05
C LEU A 99 9.86 -9.13 -1.49
N LEU A 100 11.03 -8.93 -2.11
CA LEU A 100 11.23 -9.16 -3.55
C LEU A 100 11.68 -10.59 -3.87
N TYR A 101 12.50 -11.20 -3.00
CA TYR A 101 13.20 -12.45 -3.32
C TYR A 101 12.80 -13.62 -2.43
N ASN A 102 12.10 -13.39 -1.30
CA ASN A 102 11.59 -14.47 -0.49
C ASN A 102 10.12 -14.80 -0.86
N GLU A 103 9.95 -15.81 -1.70
CA GLU A 103 8.63 -16.23 -2.20
C GLU A 103 7.69 -16.65 -1.05
N THR A 104 8.22 -17.23 0.02
CA THR A 104 7.42 -17.63 1.19
C THR A 104 6.86 -16.41 1.90
N THR A 105 7.68 -15.38 2.13
CA THR A 105 7.26 -14.11 2.73
C THR A 105 6.21 -13.42 1.86
N SER A 106 6.44 -13.29 0.56
CA SER A 106 5.49 -12.67 -0.38
C SER A 106 4.15 -13.40 -0.41
N LYS A 107 4.13 -14.74 -0.47
CA LYS A 107 2.90 -15.55 -0.42
C LYS A 107 2.14 -15.38 0.88
N LYS A 108 2.85 -15.32 2.02
CA LYS A 108 2.25 -15.10 3.34
C LYS A 108 1.59 -13.72 3.44
N LEU A 109 2.28 -12.67 2.99
CA LEU A 109 1.72 -11.31 2.96
C LEU A 109 0.45 -11.24 2.10
N ILE A 110 0.46 -11.83 0.91
CA ILE A 110 -0.71 -11.88 0.02
C ILE A 110 -1.88 -12.63 0.68
N GLN A 111 -1.61 -13.76 1.34
CA GLN A 111 -2.65 -14.54 2.03
C GLN A 111 -3.26 -13.76 3.19
N ASN A 112 -2.43 -13.15 4.03
CA ASN A 112 -2.88 -12.34 5.15
C ASN A 112 -3.64 -11.09 4.66
N GLY A 113 -3.16 -10.45 3.57
CA GLY A 113 -3.86 -9.34 2.93
C GLY A 113 -5.27 -9.71 2.46
N LYS A 114 -5.45 -10.89 1.86
CA LYS A 114 -6.78 -11.39 1.48
C LYS A 114 -7.70 -11.56 2.68
N LEU A 115 -7.18 -12.10 3.79
CA LEU A 115 -7.95 -12.27 5.02
C LEU A 115 -8.30 -10.92 5.64
N HIS A 116 -7.34 -9.99 5.69
CA HIS A 116 -7.57 -8.62 6.15
C HIS A 116 -8.70 -7.95 5.36
N ILE A 117 -8.62 -7.94 4.02
CA ILE A 117 -9.64 -7.34 3.16
C ILE A 117 -11.01 -7.97 3.37
N LYS A 118 -11.08 -9.30 3.48
CA LYS A 118 -12.33 -10.01 3.75
C LYS A 118 -12.98 -9.58 5.07
N ASN A 119 -12.18 -9.33 6.10
CA ASN A 119 -12.66 -8.96 7.43
C ASN A 119 -12.92 -7.45 7.55
N PHE A 120 -12.17 -6.63 6.83
CA PHE A 120 -12.23 -5.17 6.90
C PHE A 120 -13.31 -4.58 6.00
N LEU A 121 -13.51 -5.13 4.82
CA LEU A 121 -14.51 -4.65 3.86
C LEU A 121 -15.80 -5.47 3.99
N ALA A 122 -16.85 -4.85 4.52
CA ALA A 122 -18.18 -5.43 4.46
C ALA A 122 -18.66 -5.46 3.00
N ASN A 123 -18.98 -6.66 2.48
CA ASN A 123 -19.52 -6.86 1.13
C ASN A 123 -18.68 -6.25 -0.03
N PRO A 124 -17.39 -6.57 -0.17
CA PRO A 124 -16.50 -5.93 -1.15
C PRO A 124 -16.97 -6.04 -2.61
N SER A 125 -17.87 -6.98 -2.91
CA SER A 125 -18.40 -7.18 -4.27
C SER A 125 -19.84 -6.70 -4.45
N ASN A 126 -20.58 -6.44 -3.38
CA ASN A 126 -22.02 -6.18 -3.40
C ASN A 126 -22.47 -4.97 -2.58
N ALA A 127 -21.56 -4.08 -2.19
CA ALA A 127 -21.86 -2.94 -1.33
C ALA A 127 -22.99 -2.06 -1.88
N SER A 128 -22.97 -1.75 -3.19
CA SER A 128 -24.00 -0.95 -3.84
C SER A 128 -25.37 -1.66 -3.85
N LYS A 129 -25.38 -2.98 -4.07
CA LYS A 129 -26.62 -3.76 -4.03
C LYS A 129 -27.17 -3.83 -2.61
N SER A 130 -26.33 -4.11 -1.62
CA SER A 130 -26.75 -4.14 -0.22
C SER A 130 -27.30 -2.80 0.25
N LEU A 131 -26.70 -1.69 -0.20
CA LEU A 131 -27.25 -0.35 0.09
C LEU A 131 -28.59 -0.13 -0.59
N ALA A 132 -28.74 -0.51 -1.86
CA ALA A 132 -30.01 -0.41 -2.57
C ALA A 132 -31.12 -1.25 -1.91
N ASP A 133 -30.81 -2.47 -1.47
CA ASP A 133 -31.77 -3.34 -0.76
C ASP A 133 -32.22 -2.71 0.56
N VAL A 134 -31.32 -2.06 1.32
CA VAL A 134 -31.66 -1.33 2.55
C VAL A 134 -32.56 -0.14 2.23
N ILE A 135 -32.25 0.67 1.22
CA ILE A 135 -33.06 1.83 0.82
C ILE A 135 -34.48 1.40 0.38
N ASN A 136 -34.57 0.29 -0.35
CA ASN A 136 -35.89 -0.22 -0.83
C ASN A 136 -36.70 -0.91 0.27
N SER A 137 -36.12 -1.19 1.43
CA SER A 137 -36.81 -1.80 2.57
C SER A 137 -37.42 -0.80 3.56
N ILE A 138 -37.11 0.49 3.38
CA ILE A 138 -37.65 1.62 4.15
C ILE A 138 -38.95 2.14 3.47
#